data_84b6217699a857837b26ba316b7db921
#
_entry.id   84b6217699a857837b26ba316b7db921
#
_cell.length_a   1.000
_cell.length_b   1.000
_cell.length_c   1.000
_cell.angle_alpha   90.00
_cell.angle_beta   90.00
_cell.angle_gamma   90.00
#
_symmetry.space_group_name_H-M   'P 1'
#
loop_
_entity.id
_entity.type
_entity.pdbx_description
1 polymer ?
#
loop_
_entity_poly.entity_id
_entity_poly.type
_entity_poly.pdbx_seq_one_letter_code
_entity_poly.pdbx_strand_id
1 'polypeptide(L)'
;MSKPVVAIVGRPNVGKSTLFNALAGEKISIVKDTPGVTRDRIYADVSWLDTDFTLIDTGGIEPESKDIILSQMREQAQIAIDTSDVIIFITDVKQGLVDSDSKVADMLRRSGKPVILVVNKVDNFDKYMADTYEFYNLGIGDPVPISASSRLGLGDMLDKVIEHFPEHAGEEEEDSRPRVAIVGKPNVGKSSIINKLLGEQRVIVSDIAGTTRDAIDTEIVHNGKEYVFIDTAGLRRKNKIKEELERYSIIRTVTAVERADVVLVVIDATQGVTEQDAKVAGIAHERGKGVIIVVNKWDAIEKNDKTMREYENEVRRVLSFMPYAEIMYVSAVTGQRLPKMFDMIDMVIENQTLRVATGVLNEILMEATAMQQPPSDKGKRLKIYYMTQVAVKPPSFVIFVNYKELMHFSYQRYLENKIRESFGFKGTSLKFFVRERKERDN
;
A
#
# COMPACT_ATOMS: atom_id res chain seq x y z
N MET A 1 7.44 6.39 7.96
CA MET A 1 6.10 6.95 8.18
C MET A 1 5.15 6.41 7.14
N SER A 2 3.93 6.01 7.50
CA SER A 2 2.91 5.59 6.53
C SER A 2 2.41 6.83 5.77
N LYS A 3 2.20 6.70 4.46
CA LYS A 3 1.60 7.78 3.67
C LYS A 3 0.15 7.96 4.08
N PRO A 4 -0.37 9.20 4.21
CA PRO A 4 -1.79 9.43 4.36
C PRO A 4 -2.59 8.82 3.19
N VAL A 5 -3.81 8.40 3.48
CA VAL A 5 -4.70 7.80 2.49
C VAL A 5 -5.88 8.74 2.25
N VAL A 6 -6.12 9.09 0.98
CA VAL A 6 -7.23 9.95 0.54
C VAL A 6 -8.18 9.16 -0.34
N ALA A 7 -9.47 9.11 0.00
CA ALA A 7 -10.46 8.42 -0.79
C ALA A 7 -11.40 9.39 -1.52
N ILE A 8 -11.74 9.08 -2.78
CA ILE A 8 -12.71 9.85 -3.56
C ILE A 8 -14.07 9.12 -3.50
N VAL A 9 -15.10 9.83 -3.03
CA VAL A 9 -16.48 9.35 -2.91
C VAL A 9 -17.42 10.26 -3.68
N GLY A 10 -18.46 9.73 -4.30
CA GLY A 10 -19.46 10.52 -4.99
C GLY A 10 -20.31 9.67 -5.93
N ARG A 11 -21.37 10.23 -6.48
CA ARG A 11 -22.28 9.57 -7.44
C ARG A 11 -21.55 9.07 -8.69
N PRO A 12 -22.13 8.12 -9.43
CA PRO A 12 -21.71 7.85 -10.81
C PRO A 12 -21.72 9.14 -11.66
N ASN A 13 -20.79 9.25 -12.57
CA ASN A 13 -20.70 10.32 -13.58
C ASN A 13 -20.45 11.75 -13.05
N VAL A 14 -20.16 11.95 -11.77
CA VAL A 14 -19.73 13.27 -11.23
C VAL A 14 -18.28 13.62 -11.57
N GLY A 15 -17.50 12.65 -12.10
CA GLY A 15 -16.13 12.84 -12.54
C GLY A 15 -15.06 12.31 -11.58
N LYS A 16 -15.38 11.32 -10.73
CA LYS A 16 -14.39 10.67 -9.82
C LYS A 16 -13.16 10.19 -10.55
N SER A 17 -13.33 9.34 -11.56
CA SER A 17 -12.21 8.78 -12.32
C SER A 17 -11.49 9.85 -13.16
N THR A 18 -12.17 10.91 -13.57
CA THR A 18 -11.53 12.08 -14.22
C THR A 18 -10.62 12.80 -13.24
N LEU A 19 -11.11 13.06 -12.03
CA LEU A 19 -10.31 13.67 -10.95
C LEU A 19 -9.13 12.77 -10.58
N PHE A 20 -9.38 11.48 -10.35
CA PHE A 20 -8.34 10.50 -10.05
C PHE A 20 -7.23 10.50 -11.12
N ASN A 21 -7.59 10.44 -12.41
CA ASN A 21 -6.63 10.46 -13.51
C ASN A 21 -5.89 11.81 -13.62
N ALA A 22 -6.57 12.93 -13.34
CA ALA A 22 -5.96 14.25 -13.36
C ALA A 22 -4.87 14.39 -12.29
N LEU A 23 -5.12 13.85 -11.09
CA LEU A 23 -4.17 13.86 -9.96
C LEU A 23 -3.06 12.83 -10.12
N ALA A 24 -3.38 11.61 -10.56
CA ALA A 24 -2.41 10.56 -10.82
C ALA A 24 -1.46 10.87 -11.99
N GLY A 25 -1.86 11.74 -12.92
CA GLY A 25 -1.10 12.08 -14.13
C GLY A 25 0.03 13.09 -13.93
N GLU A 26 0.13 13.79 -12.80
CA GLU A 26 1.11 14.87 -12.62
C GLU A 26 2.51 14.42 -12.21
N LYS A 27 2.65 13.28 -11.56
CA LYS A 27 3.95 12.58 -11.37
C LYS A 27 3.69 11.09 -11.14
N ILE A 28 3.46 10.36 -12.21
CA ILE A 28 3.63 8.92 -12.15
C ILE A 28 5.13 8.69 -11.93
N SER A 29 5.50 8.45 -10.69
CA SER A 29 6.72 7.70 -10.37
C SER A 29 6.72 6.49 -11.31
N ILE A 30 7.78 6.32 -12.10
CA ILE A 30 7.91 5.24 -13.07
C ILE A 30 7.68 3.92 -12.32
N VAL A 31 6.46 3.46 -12.27
CA VAL A 31 6.13 2.10 -11.86
C VAL A 31 6.67 1.23 -12.99
N LYS A 32 7.82 0.60 -12.75
CA LYS A 32 8.35 -0.42 -13.64
C LYS A 32 7.25 -1.46 -13.83
N ASP A 33 6.97 -1.86 -15.06
CA ASP A 33 6.08 -2.96 -15.37
C ASP A 33 6.54 -4.20 -14.62
N THR A 34 5.98 -4.45 -13.45
CA THR A 34 6.23 -5.64 -12.66
C THR A 34 5.32 -6.72 -13.22
N PRO A 35 5.84 -7.83 -13.79
CA PRO A 35 5.01 -8.90 -14.31
C PRO A 35 4.08 -9.43 -13.22
N GLY A 36 2.78 -9.48 -13.49
CA GLY A 36 1.75 -9.97 -12.56
C GLY A 36 0.97 -8.88 -11.81
N VAL A 37 1.38 -7.61 -11.89
CA VAL A 37 0.60 -6.49 -11.34
C VAL A 37 -0.20 -5.85 -12.47
N THR A 38 -1.50 -6.13 -12.52
CA THR A 38 -2.39 -5.44 -13.46
C THR A 38 -2.59 -4.00 -13.01
N ARG A 39 -2.59 -3.06 -13.96
CA ARG A 39 -2.95 -1.64 -13.76
C ARG A 39 -4.45 -1.51 -13.42
N ASP A 40 -4.88 -2.05 -12.31
CA ASP A 40 -6.17 -1.69 -11.75
C ASP A 40 -6.03 -0.27 -11.20
N ARG A 41 -6.68 0.70 -11.84
CA ARG A 41 -6.66 2.13 -11.49
C ARG A 41 -7.49 2.44 -10.24
N ILE A 42 -7.28 1.67 -9.19
CA ILE A 42 -8.04 1.82 -7.92
C ILE A 42 -7.29 2.73 -6.96
N TYR A 43 -5.97 2.80 -7.05
CA TYR A 43 -5.12 3.63 -6.20
C TYR A 43 -3.95 4.24 -7.00
N ALA A 44 -3.46 5.38 -6.52
CA ALA A 44 -2.30 6.06 -7.09
C ALA A 44 -1.52 6.81 -6.01
N ASP A 45 -0.20 6.94 -6.19
CA ASP A 45 0.61 7.85 -5.40
C ASP A 45 0.52 9.26 -5.98
N VAL A 46 0.24 10.22 -5.14
CA VAL A 46 0.16 11.65 -5.47
C VAL A 46 1.13 12.40 -4.59
N SER A 47 1.86 13.36 -5.18
CA SER A 47 2.73 14.30 -4.45
C SER A 47 2.23 15.71 -4.65
N TRP A 48 2.07 16.47 -3.58
CA TRP A 48 1.72 17.88 -3.59
C TRP A 48 2.51 18.64 -2.52
N LEU A 49 3.18 19.73 -2.88
CA LEU A 49 4.01 20.56 -1.97
C LEU A 49 4.91 19.72 -1.04
N ASP A 50 5.69 18.79 -1.62
CA ASP A 50 6.59 17.87 -0.93
C ASP A 50 5.89 16.87 0.02
N THR A 51 4.56 16.79 0.00
CA THR A 51 3.77 15.82 0.76
C THR A 51 3.27 14.70 -0.14
N ASP A 52 3.64 13.46 0.18
CA ASP A 52 3.21 12.26 -0.53
C ASP A 52 2.00 11.62 0.15
N PHE A 53 1.00 11.22 -0.62
CA PHE A 53 -0.16 10.48 -0.13
C PHE A 53 -0.66 9.45 -1.14
N THR A 54 -1.45 8.48 -0.67
CA THR A 54 -2.10 7.48 -1.52
C THR A 54 -3.54 7.90 -1.81
N LEU A 55 -3.86 8.08 -3.09
CA LEU A 55 -5.22 8.39 -3.55
C LEU A 55 -5.94 7.09 -3.93
N ILE A 56 -7.20 6.93 -3.49
CA ILE A 56 -8.03 5.77 -3.78
C ILE A 56 -9.31 6.21 -4.51
N ASP A 57 -9.61 5.61 -5.66
CA ASP A 57 -10.90 5.73 -6.33
C ASP A 57 -11.86 4.64 -5.82
N THR A 58 -12.85 5.02 -5.02
CA THR A 58 -13.88 4.10 -4.53
C THR A 58 -14.95 3.82 -5.59
N GLY A 59 -14.97 4.58 -6.69
CA GLY A 59 -15.90 4.43 -7.80
C GLY A 59 -15.36 3.53 -8.90
N GLY A 60 -16.23 2.77 -9.55
CA GLY A 60 -15.81 1.96 -10.70
C GLY A 60 -16.81 0.88 -11.11
N ILE A 61 -18.00 0.89 -10.53
CA ILE A 61 -19.13 0.05 -10.94
C ILE A 61 -20.25 0.99 -11.39
N GLU A 62 -20.62 0.92 -12.66
CA GLU A 62 -21.80 1.65 -13.17
C GLU A 62 -23.04 0.81 -12.87
N PRO A 63 -24.02 1.33 -12.11
CA PRO A 63 -25.22 0.59 -11.79
C PRO A 63 -26.28 0.70 -12.90
N GLU A 64 -26.95 -0.40 -13.15
CA GLU A 64 -28.05 -0.46 -14.15
C GLU A 64 -29.38 0.11 -13.63
N SER A 65 -29.55 0.37 -12.32
CA SER A 65 -30.79 0.89 -11.73
C SER A 65 -30.59 1.93 -10.62
N LYS A 66 -31.60 2.81 -10.40
CA LYS A 66 -31.55 3.92 -9.42
C LYS A 66 -31.47 3.45 -7.96
N ASP A 67 -32.09 2.35 -7.61
CA ASP A 67 -32.06 1.82 -6.23
C ASP A 67 -30.70 1.24 -5.87
N ILE A 68 -29.97 0.72 -6.85
CA ILE A 68 -28.61 0.21 -6.73
C ILE A 68 -27.62 1.37 -6.51
N ILE A 69 -27.84 2.55 -7.12
CA ILE A 69 -26.95 3.71 -7.01
C ILE A 69 -26.76 4.15 -5.55
N LEU A 70 -27.83 4.29 -4.78
CA LEU A 70 -27.76 4.74 -3.39
C LEU A 70 -27.07 3.70 -2.50
N SER A 71 -27.33 2.41 -2.73
CA SER A 71 -26.68 1.32 -2.01
C SER A 71 -25.17 1.35 -2.23
N GLN A 72 -24.74 1.47 -3.48
CA GLN A 72 -23.32 1.54 -3.86
C GLN A 72 -22.63 2.79 -3.33
N MET A 73 -23.28 3.95 -3.37
CA MET A 73 -22.73 5.18 -2.80
C MET A 73 -22.53 5.06 -1.28
N ARG A 74 -23.47 4.43 -0.58
CA ARG A 74 -23.32 4.17 0.86
C ARG A 74 -22.15 3.22 1.14
N GLU A 75 -22.00 2.20 0.33
CA GLU A 75 -20.89 1.26 0.43
C GLU A 75 -19.55 1.94 0.15
N GLN A 76 -19.45 2.75 -0.91
CA GLN A 76 -18.27 3.58 -1.20
C GLN A 76 -17.93 4.53 -0.06
N ALA A 77 -18.94 5.19 0.52
CA ALA A 77 -18.75 6.07 1.68
C ALA A 77 -18.25 5.28 2.90
N GLN A 78 -18.80 4.09 3.16
CA GLN A 78 -18.35 3.24 4.26
C GLN A 78 -16.91 2.78 4.07
N ILE A 79 -16.55 2.38 2.84
CA ILE A 79 -15.15 2.03 2.50
C ILE A 79 -14.21 3.20 2.78
N ALA A 80 -14.58 4.39 2.31
CA ALA A 80 -13.77 5.59 2.51
C ALA A 80 -13.62 5.93 4.01
N ILE A 81 -14.70 5.84 4.79
CA ILE A 81 -14.69 6.06 6.23
C ILE A 81 -13.75 5.06 6.93
N ASP A 82 -13.82 3.79 6.54
CA ASP A 82 -13.04 2.71 7.17
C ASP A 82 -11.55 2.76 6.79
N THR A 83 -11.21 3.33 5.62
CA THR A 83 -9.87 3.11 5.03
C THR A 83 -9.05 4.38 4.80
N SER A 84 -9.62 5.59 4.86
CA SER A 84 -8.91 6.82 4.55
C SER A 84 -8.71 7.75 5.75
N ASP A 85 -7.71 8.61 5.66
CA ASP A 85 -7.46 9.69 6.62
C ASP A 85 -8.29 10.93 6.25
N VAL A 86 -8.44 11.20 4.94
CA VAL A 86 -9.23 12.32 4.39
C VAL A 86 -10.13 11.82 3.27
N ILE A 87 -11.33 12.34 3.17
CA ILE A 87 -12.31 11.97 2.15
C ILE A 87 -12.59 13.17 1.24
N ILE A 88 -12.44 12.99 -0.07
CA ILE A 88 -12.92 13.92 -1.09
C ILE A 88 -14.32 13.49 -1.49
N PHE A 89 -15.33 14.28 -1.11
CA PHE A 89 -16.71 14.07 -1.54
C PHE A 89 -17.00 14.94 -2.76
N ILE A 90 -17.08 14.31 -3.93
CA ILE A 90 -17.23 15.00 -5.21
C ILE A 90 -18.70 15.00 -5.67
N THR A 91 -19.20 16.18 -6.07
CA THR A 91 -20.53 16.45 -6.61
C THR A 91 -20.44 17.09 -7.99
N ASP A 92 -21.56 17.34 -8.65
CA ASP A 92 -21.64 17.87 -10.02
C ASP A 92 -22.50 19.14 -10.06
N VAL A 93 -21.90 20.29 -10.37
CA VAL A 93 -22.60 21.58 -10.43
C VAL A 93 -23.71 21.60 -11.48
N LYS A 94 -23.52 20.90 -12.61
CA LYS A 94 -24.49 20.90 -13.71
C LYS A 94 -25.76 20.11 -13.40
N GLN A 95 -25.68 19.14 -12.49
CA GLN A 95 -26.82 18.34 -12.04
C GLN A 95 -27.48 18.92 -10.79
N GLY A 96 -26.78 19.84 -10.09
CA GLY A 96 -27.24 20.37 -8.81
C GLY A 96 -27.24 19.34 -7.68
N LEU A 97 -27.78 19.74 -6.54
CA LEU A 97 -27.90 18.93 -5.36
C LEU A 97 -29.03 17.90 -5.50
N VAL A 98 -28.75 16.63 -5.19
CA VAL A 98 -29.76 15.55 -5.21
C VAL A 98 -29.82 14.81 -3.88
N ASP A 99 -30.94 14.14 -3.61
CA ASP A 99 -31.20 13.40 -2.36
C ASP A 99 -30.10 12.39 -2.00
N SER A 100 -29.52 11.74 -3.00
CA SER A 100 -28.44 10.77 -2.76
C SER A 100 -27.17 11.42 -2.23
N ASP A 101 -26.84 12.66 -2.66
CA ASP A 101 -25.73 13.42 -2.13
C ASP A 101 -25.94 13.77 -0.66
N SER A 102 -27.15 14.22 -0.30
CA SER A 102 -27.53 14.53 1.09
C SER A 102 -27.42 13.33 2.02
N LYS A 103 -27.87 12.15 1.57
CA LYS A 103 -27.79 10.92 2.36
C LYS A 103 -26.36 10.45 2.60
N VAL A 104 -25.49 10.59 1.60
CA VAL A 104 -24.06 10.28 1.74
C VAL A 104 -23.37 11.32 2.62
N ALA A 105 -23.65 12.62 2.42
CA ALA A 105 -23.14 13.69 3.26
C ALA A 105 -23.47 13.47 4.74
N ASP A 106 -24.70 13.04 5.07
CA ASP A 106 -25.12 12.71 6.43
C ASP A 106 -24.26 11.57 7.04
N MET A 107 -23.94 10.58 6.24
CA MET A 107 -23.12 9.45 6.66
C MET A 107 -21.66 9.88 6.89
N LEU A 108 -21.10 10.68 5.97
CA LEU A 108 -19.75 11.22 6.08
C LEU A 108 -19.61 12.15 7.30
N ARG A 109 -20.58 13.03 7.53
CA ARG A 109 -20.61 13.95 8.68
C ARG A 109 -20.61 13.21 10.02
N ARG A 110 -21.35 12.09 10.12
CA ARG A 110 -21.43 11.26 11.35
C ARG A 110 -20.15 10.46 11.61
N SER A 111 -19.33 10.27 10.60
CA SER A 111 -18.07 9.50 10.73
C SER A 111 -17.00 10.23 11.54
N GLY A 112 -17.07 11.56 11.62
CA GLY A 112 -16.02 12.40 12.23
C GLY A 112 -14.73 12.49 11.43
N LYS A 113 -14.65 11.87 10.25
CA LYS A 113 -13.49 11.97 9.35
C LYS A 113 -13.46 13.35 8.66
N PRO A 114 -12.27 13.91 8.39
CA PRO A 114 -12.14 15.10 7.55
C PRO A 114 -12.72 14.84 6.16
N VAL A 115 -13.64 15.71 5.72
CA VAL A 115 -14.27 15.62 4.41
C VAL A 115 -14.08 16.93 3.66
N ILE A 116 -13.52 16.87 2.46
CA ILE A 116 -13.42 18.00 1.54
C ILE A 116 -14.57 17.90 0.54
N LEU A 117 -15.51 18.85 0.61
CA LEU A 117 -16.62 18.93 -0.35
C LEU A 117 -16.12 19.55 -1.64
N VAL A 118 -16.19 18.81 -2.73
CA VAL A 118 -15.74 19.23 -4.05
C VAL A 118 -16.92 19.31 -5.01
N VAL A 119 -17.10 20.47 -5.64
CA VAL A 119 -18.10 20.71 -6.67
C VAL A 119 -17.41 20.73 -8.02
N ASN A 120 -17.58 19.66 -8.79
CA ASN A 120 -16.92 19.45 -10.08
C ASN A 120 -17.73 19.98 -11.28
N LYS A 121 -17.09 20.02 -12.42
CA LYS A 121 -17.59 20.50 -13.72
C LYS A 121 -17.87 22.01 -13.75
N VAL A 122 -17.20 22.76 -12.89
CA VAL A 122 -17.18 24.22 -12.90
C VAL A 122 -16.17 24.67 -13.99
N ASP A 123 -16.51 24.43 -15.25
CA ASP A 123 -15.63 24.72 -16.39
C ASP A 123 -15.52 26.23 -16.66
N ASN A 124 -16.45 27.01 -16.12
CA ASN A 124 -16.48 28.47 -16.17
C ASN A 124 -16.92 29.01 -14.80
N PHE A 125 -16.00 29.60 -14.06
CA PHE A 125 -16.24 30.12 -12.71
C PHE A 125 -17.32 31.22 -12.70
N ASP A 126 -17.29 32.15 -13.65
CA ASP A 126 -18.27 33.29 -13.70
C ASP A 126 -19.69 32.77 -13.88
N LYS A 127 -19.87 31.68 -14.61
CA LYS A 127 -21.17 31.08 -14.88
C LYS A 127 -21.72 30.25 -13.74
N TYR A 128 -20.89 29.44 -13.12
CA TYR A 128 -21.33 28.37 -12.18
C TYR A 128 -21.04 28.68 -10.71
N MET A 129 -20.37 29.78 -10.40
CA MET A 129 -20.01 30.12 -9.02
C MET A 129 -21.23 30.25 -8.12
N ALA A 130 -22.30 30.87 -8.61
CA ALA A 130 -23.55 31.03 -7.88
C ALA A 130 -24.21 29.68 -7.57
N ASP A 131 -24.12 28.72 -8.50
CA ASP A 131 -24.71 27.37 -8.34
C ASP A 131 -23.94 26.54 -7.32
N THR A 132 -22.68 26.86 -7.06
CA THR A 132 -21.88 26.14 -6.04
C THR A 132 -22.38 26.39 -4.62
N TYR A 133 -23.05 27.53 -4.37
CA TYR A 133 -23.58 27.85 -3.04
C TYR A 133 -24.70 26.89 -2.57
N GLU A 134 -25.41 26.25 -3.50
CA GLU A 134 -26.42 25.25 -3.15
C GLU A 134 -25.83 24.09 -2.32
N PHE A 135 -24.58 23.76 -2.56
CA PHE A 135 -23.91 22.62 -1.90
C PHE A 135 -23.55 22.89 -0.44
N TYR A 136 -23.63 24.12 0.07
CA TYR A 136 -23.56 24.39 1.51
C TYR A 136 -24.66 23.68 2.31
N ASN A 137 -25.79 23.36 1.66
CA ASN A 137 -26.88 22.60 2.29
C ASN A 137 -26.48 21.18 2.71
N LEU A 138 -25.35 20.66 2.22
CA LEU A 138 -24.79 19.36 2.64
C LEU A 138 -24.20 19.40 4.07
N GLY A 139 -23.83 20.59 4.58
CA GLY A 139 -23.35 20.77 5.95
C GLY A 139 -22.04 20.03 6.28
N ILE A 140 -21.16 19.87 5.30
CA ILE A 140 -19.86 19.19 5.43
C ILE A 140 -18.69 20.12 5.10
N GLY A 141 -18.84 21.40 5.24
CA GLY A 141 -17.81 22.41 5.02
C GLY A 141 -18.03 23.22 3.73
N ASP A 142 -17.03 24.05 3.39
CA ASP A 142 -17.07 24.94 2.24
C ASP A 142 -16.90 24.15 0.94
N PRO A 143 -17.81 24.30 -0.03
CA PRO A 143 -17.66 23.66 -1.34
C PRO A 143 -16.46 24.24 -2.10
N VAL A 144 -15.59 23.37 -2.59
CA VAL A 144 -14.45 23.72 -3.42
C VAL A 144 -14.81 23.52 -4.88
N PRO A 145 -14.97 24.59 -5.67
CA PRO A 145 -15.28 24.48 -7.08
C PRO A 145 -14.04 24.04 -7.87
N ILE A 146 -14.21 23.00 -8.70
CA ILE A 146 -13.15 22.51 -9.59
C ILE A 146 -13.70 22.18 -10.99
N SER A 147 -12.80 22.09 -11.95
CA SER A 147 -13.03 21.34 -13.18
C SER A 147 -11.93 20.30 -13.36
N ALA A 148 -12.26 19.04 -13.07
CA ALA A 148 -11.30 17.93 -13.18
C ALA A 148 -10.82 17.72 -14.61
N SER A 149 -11.68 17.96 -15.63
CA SER A 149 -11.34 17.86 -17.05
C SER A 149 -10.38 18.95 -17.53
N SER A 150 -10.57 20.16 -17.03
CA SER A 150 -9.75 21.34 -17.38
C SER A 150 -8.63 21.64 -16.39
N ARG A 151 -8.52 20.81 -15.32
CA ARG A 151 -7.56 20.95 -14.22
C ARG A 151 -7.62 22.29 -13.48
N LEU A 152 -8.78 22.92 -13.44
CA LEU A 152 -9.01 24.18 -12.73
C LEU A 152 -9.36 23.91 -11.27
N GLY A 153 -8.82 24.70 -10.34
CA GLY A 153 -9.10 24.64 -8.90
C GLY A 153 -8.51 23.42 -8.19
N LEU A 154 -7.68 22.59 -8.86
CA LEU A 154 -7.09 21.39 -8.25
C LEU A 154 -6.06 21.72 -7.17
N GLY A 155 -5.29 22.81 -7.34
CA GLY A 155 -4.33 23.28 -6.36
C GLY A 155 -5.00 23.63 -5.03
N ASP A 156 -6.01 24.51 -5.06
CA ASP A 156 -6.75 24.92 -3.86
C ASP A 156 -7.44 23.74 -3.15
N MET A 157 -7.90 22.75 -3.93
CA MET A 157 -8.45 21.51 -3.39
C MET A 157 -7.37 20.70 -2.68
N LEU A 158 -6.19 20.54 -3.30
CA LEU A 158 -5.09 19.76 -2.74
C LEU A 158 -4.50 20.43 -1.48
N ASP A 159 -4.42 21.76 -1.45
CA ASP A 159 -4.02 22.53 -0.27
C ASP A 159 -4.93 22.19 0.93
N LYS A 160 -6.25 22.22 0.70
CA LYS A 160 -7.22 21.81 1.74
C LYS A 160 -7.09 20.35 2.14
N VAL A 161 -6.76 19.45 1.22
CA VAL A 161 -6.55 18.02 1.54
C VAL A 161 -5.36 17.86 2.45
N ILE A 162 -4.21 18.47 2.16
CA ILE A 162 -3.00 18.32 2.98
C ILE A 162 -3.13 19.01 4.34
N GLU A 163 -3.90 20.12 4.45
CA GLU A 163 -4.22 20.75 5.73
C GLU A 163 -4.90 19.82 6.73
N HIS A 164 -5.65 18.83 6.23
CA HIS A 164 -6.38 17.88 7.04
C HIS A 164 -5.63 16.55 7.26
N PHE A 165 -4.41 16.45 6.76
CA PHE A 165 -3.59 15.28 7.12
C PHE A 165 -3.29 15.30 8.60
N PRO A 166 -3.20 14.12 9.23
CA PRO A 166 -2.80 14.04 10.62
C PRO A 166 -1.51 14.83 10.81
N GLU A 167 -1.55 15.85 11.65
CA GLU A 167 -0.32 16.51 12.06
C GLU A 167 0.62 15.42 12.57
N HIS A 168 1.85 15.44 12.08
CA HIS A 168 2.91 14.71 12.75
C HIS A 168 3.07 15.39 14.11
N ALA A 169 2.30 14.94 15.11
CA ALA A 169 2.45 15.38 16.48
C ALA A 169 3.93 15.24 16.81
N GLY A 170 4.57 16.37 17.02
CA GLY A 170 5.97 16.43 17.31
C GLY A 170 6.23 15.47 18.46
N GLU A 171 7.23 14.60 18.31
CA GLU A 171 7.85 13.80 19.37
C GLU A 171 6.90 12.96 20.28
N GLU A 172 5.79 12.42 19.75
CA GLU A 172 5.29 11.18 20.31
C GLU A 172 6.37 10.12 20.02
N GLU A 173 6.85 9.47 21.07
CA GLU A 173 7.76 8.30 20.97
C GLU A 173 7.27 7.43 19.82
N GLU A 174 8.08 7.31 18.75
CA GLU A 174 7.73 6.49 17.59
C GLU A 174 7.30 5.14 18.16
N ASP A 175 6.01 4.79 17.99
CA ASP A 175 5.51 3.48 18.40
C ASP A 175 6.38 2.42 17.74
N SER A 176 7.38 1.97 18.49
CA SER A 176 8.41 1.05 18.00
C SER A 176 7.87 -0.37 17.83
N ARG A 177 6.60 -0.60 18.19
CA ARG A 177 5.96 -1.91 18.08
C ARG A 177 5.82 -2.31 16.60
N PRO A 178 6.18 -3.54 16.25
CA PRO A 178 5.99 -4.06 14.90
C PRO A 178 4.53 -4.00 14.46
N ARG A 179 4.28 -3.33 13.32
CA ARG A 179 2.97 -3.27 12.68
C ARG A 179 2.86 -4.32 11.60
N VAL A 180 1.89 -5.22 11.73
CA VAL A 180 1.76 -6.41 10.88
C VAL A 180 0.42 -6.42 10.18
N ALA A 181 0.40 -6.46 8.84
CA ALA A 181 -0.81 -6.67 8.06
C ALA A 181 -0.94 -8.14 7.61
N ILE A 182 -2.15 -8.70 7.70
CA ILE A 182 -2.46 -10.02 7.13
C ILE A 182 -3.35 -9.83 5.91
N VAL A 183 -2.81 -10.13 4.73
CA VAL A 183 -3.48 -9.93 3.44
C VAL A 183 -3.59 -11.25 2.67
N GLY A 184 -4.43 -11.30 1.66
CA GLY A 184 -4.65 -12.48 0.83
C GLY A 184 -6.09 -12.56 0.36
N LYS A 185 -6.38 -13.49 -0.54
CA LYS A 185 -7.73 -13.74 -1.08
C LYS A 185 -8.77 -14.01 0.01
N PRO A 186 -10.07 -13.90 -0.29
CA PRO A 186 -11.13 -14.42 0.58
C PRO A 186 -10.92 -15.92 0.84
N ASN A 187 -11.28 -16.37 2.04
CA ASN A 187 -11.29 -17.79 2.47
C ASN A 187 -9.93 -18.52 2.54
N VAL A 188 -8.78 -17.83 2.39
CA VAL A 188 -7.45 -18.44 2.60
C VAL A 188 -7.13 -18.71 4.08
N GLY A 189 -7.97 -18.23 5.01
CA GLY A 189 -7.84 -18.49 6.44
C GLY A 189 -7.20 -17.37 7.27
N LYS A 190 -7.19 -16.13 6.77
CA LYS A 190 -6.68 -14.94 7.51
C LYS A 190 -7.30 -14.80 8.91
N SER A 191 -8.64 -14.80 8.96
CA SER A 191 -9.37 -14.69 10.24
C SER A 191 -9.11 -15.90 11.16
N SER A 192 -8.90 -17.08 10.59
CA SER A 192 -8.59 -18.28 11.38
C SER A 192 -7.19 -18.20 11.99
N ILE A 193 -6.21 -17.65 11.27
CA ILE A 193 -4.85 -17.38 11.78
C ILE A 193 -4.94 -16.41 12.96
N ILE A 194 -5.59 -15.26 12.78
CA ILE A 194 -5.74 -14.26 13.84
C ILE A 194 -6.44 -14.86 15.06
N ASN A 195 -7.58 -15.54 14.87
CA ASN A 195 -8.35 -16.13 15.99
C ASN A 195 -7.51 -17.18 16.73
N LYS A 196 -6.70 -17.96 16.01
CA LYS A 196 -5.83 -18.96 16.64
C LYS A 196 -4.71 -18.29 17.44
N LEU A 197 -4.06 -17.26 16.89
CA LEU A 197 -3.05 -16.48 17.60
C LEU A 197 -3.62 -15.83 18.86
N LEU A 198 -4.85 -15.30 18.79
CA LEU A 198 -5.55 -14.70 19.93
C LEU A 198 -5.93 -15.72 21.00
N GLY A 199 -6.28 -16.95 20.62
CA GLY A 199 -6.65 -18.04 21.54
C GLY A 199 -5.48 -18.68 22.26
N GLU A 200 -4.27 -18.64 21.69
CA GLU A 200 -3.06 -19.26 22.25
C GLU A 200 -2.16 -18.28 23.04
N GLN A 201 -2.37 -16.98 22.86
CA GLN A 201 -1.55 -15.92 23.47
C GLN A 201 -2.36 -15.18 24.56
N ARG A 202 -1.68 -14.64 25.59
CA ARG A 202 -2.30 -13.68 26.52
C ARG A 202 -2.58 -12.38 25.78
N VAL A 203 -3.77 -12.28 25.22
CA VAL A 203 -4.23 -11.05 24.56
C VAL A 203 -4.56 -10.05 25.65
N ILE A 204 -3.78 -9.01 25.76
CA ILE A 204 -4.21 -7.78 26.41
C ILE A 204 -4.97 -7.03 25.33
N VAL A 205 -6.27 -7.26 25.22
CA VAL A 205 -7.14 -6.33 24.49
C VAL A 205 -7.17 -5.09 25.36
N SER A 206 -6.38 -4.11 25.01
CA SER A 206 -6.42 -2.81 25.67
C SER A 206 -7.71 -2.11 25.19
N ASP A 207 -8.77 -2.20 25.99
CA ASP A 207 -9.96 -1.35 25.90
C ASP A 207 -9.66 0.07 26.44
N ILE A 208 -8.45 0.57 26.32
CA ILE A 208 -8.13 1.94 26.71
C ILE A 208 -8.67 2.84 25.60
N ALA A 209 -9.90 3.31 25.78
CA ALA A 209 -10.48 4.38 25.00
C ALA A 209 -9.61 5.62 25.16
N GLY A 210 -8.81 5.97 24.15
CA GLY A 210 -8.09 7.24 24.12
C GLY A 210 -6.70 7.25 23.47
N THR A 211 -6.08 6.10 23.16
CA THR A 211 -4.71 6.07 22.58
C THR A 211 -4.59 5.42 21.21
N THR A 212 -5.68 4.86 20.67
CA THR A 212 -5.67 4.27 19.32
C THR A 212 -6.60 5.05 18.40
N ARG A 213 -6.05 5.69 17.40
CA ARG A 213 -6.79 6.33 16.30
C ARG A 213 -7.68 5.36 15.50
N ASP A 214 -7.57 4.03 15.74
CA ASP A 214 -8.33 3.03 14.99
C ASP A 214 -8.79 1.88 15.90
N ALA A 215 -10.09 1.82 16.19
CA ALA A 215 -10.77 0.70 16.86
C ALA A 215 -10.72 -0.64 16.07
N ILE A 216 -9.84 -0.75 15.09
CA ILE A 216 -9.80 -1.79 14.05
C ILE A 216 -8.56 -2.70 14.20
N ASP A 217 -7.53 -2.23 14.92
CA ASP A 217 -6.27 -2.96 15.12
C ASP A 217 -6.32 -3.86 16.36
N THR A 218 -5.44 -4.86 16.42
CA THR A 218 -5.36 -5.79 17.55
C THR A 218 -3.92 -5.90 18.03
N GLU A 219 -3.72 -5.65 19.32
CA GLU A 219 -2.45 -5.85 19.98
C GLU A 219 -2.29 -7.32 20.41
N ILE A 220 -1.15 -7.91 20.08
CA ILE A 220 -0.79 -9.29 20.46
C ILE A 220 0.56 -9.26 21.16
N VAL A 221 0.63 -9.85 22.35
CA VAL A 221 1.89 -10.02 23.09
C VAL A 221 2.40 -11.44 22.90
N HIS A 222 3.61 -11.56 22.37
CA HIS A 222 4.32 -12.85 22.25
C HIS A 222 5.69 -12.79 22.90
N ASN A 223 5.97 -13.67 23.85
CA ASN A 223 7.24 -13.71 24.59
C ASN A 223 7.67 -12.37 25.19
N GLY A 224 6.70 -11.55 25.65
CA GLY A 224 6.94 -10.23 26.25
C GLY A 224 7.17 -9.10 25.24
N LYS A 225 7.10 -9.35 23.94
CA LYS A 225 7.16 -8.35 22.87
C LYS A 225 5.77 -8.10 22.33
N GLU A 226 5.44 -6.83 22.11
CA GLU A 226 4.15 -6.37 21.60
C GLU A 226 4.17 -6.21 20.09
N TYR A 227 3.08 -6.61 19.43
CA TYR A 227 2.86 -6.50 17.98
C TYR A 227 1.48 -5.91 17.73
N VAL A 228 1.35 -5.04 16.73
CA VAL A 228 0.09 -4.44 16.32
C VAL A 228 -0.35 -5.07 14.99
N PHE A 229 -1.41 -5.87 15.03
CA PHE A 229 -2.01 -6.45 13.82
C PHE A 229 -3.08 -5.53 13.28
N ILE A 230 -2.88 -5.05 12.04
CA ILE A 230 -3.66 -4.00 11.39
C ILE A 230 -4.93 -4.56 10.75
N ASP A 231 -6.02 -3.80 10.80
CA ASP A 231 -7.34 -4.09 10.18
C ASP A 231 -7.94 -5.46 10.55
N THR A 232 -7.76 -5.89 11.79
CA THR A 232 -8.27 -7.19 12.23
C THR A 232 -9.79 -7.21 12.45
N ALA A 233 -10.44 -6.07 12.70
CA ALA A 233 -11.91 -5.99 12.85
C ALA A 233 -12.61 -6.33 11.54
N GLY A 234 -12.05 -5.93 10.38
CA GLY A 234 -12.52 -6.36 9.08
C GLY A 234 -12.42 -7.87 8.85
N LEU A 235 -11.44 -8.52 9.46
CA LEU A 235 -11.29 -9.98 9.44
C LEU A 235 -12.23 -10.70 10.41
N ARG A 236 -12.67 -10.04 11.50
CA ARG A 236 -13.58 -10.60 12.51
C ARG A 236 -15.04 -10.49 12.11
N ARG A 237 -15.46 -9.43 11.43
CA ARG A 237 -16.84 -9.26 10.93
C ARG A 237 -17.09 -10.24 9.78
N LYS A 238 -17.40 -11.50 10.12
CA LYS A 238 -17.90 -12.48 9.17
C LYS A 238 -19.31 -12.09 8.74
N ASN A 239 -19.51 -12.08 7.44
CA ASN A 239 -20.74 -12.37 6.71
C ASN A 239 -21.54 -11.24 6.09
N LYS A 240 -21.84 -11.51 4.87
CA LYS A 240 -23.09 -11.29 4.08
C LYS A 240 -22.98 -10.49 2.81
N ILE A 241 -21.83 -10.25 2.24
CA ILE A 241 -21.82 -9.63 0.90
C ILE A 241 -20.99 -10.50 -0.04
N LYS A 242 -21.65 -11.09 -1.03
CA LYS A 242 -21.04 -11.84 -2.14
C LYS A 242 -20.78 -10.88 -3.31
N GLU A 243 -19.70 -11.11 -4.04
CA GLU A 243 -19.38 -10.63 -5.40
C GLU A 243 -18.96 -9.17 -5.65
N GLU A 244 -19.35 -8.15 -4.89
CA GLU A 244 -18.75 -6.78 -4.96
C GLU A 244 -17.42 -6.67 -4.18
N LEU A 245 -17.01 -7.77 -3.62
CA LEU A 245 -15.93 -7.95 -2.61
C LEU A 245 -14.51 -7.78 -3.14
N GLU A 246 -14.27 -7.87 -4.45
CA GLU A 246 -12.88 -7.95 -4.94
C GLU A 246 -12.18 -6.59 -4.85
N ARG A 247 -12.83 -5.51 -5.28
CA ARG A 247 -12.29 -4.14 -5.18
C ARG A 247 -12.18 -3.66 -3.73
N TYR A 248 -13.18 -3.95 -2.92
CA TYR A 248 -13.16 -3.66 -1.49
C TYR A 248 -12.01 -4.36 -0.78
N SER A 249 -11.77 -5.62 -1.14
CA SER A 249 -10.63 -6.40 -0.64
C SER A 249 -9.30 -5.78 -1.04
N ILE A 250 -9.18 -5.24 -2.27
CA ILE A 250 -7.96 -4.59 -2.75
C ILE A 250 -7.73 -3.27 -2.00
N ILE A 251 -8.75 -2.43 -1.85
CA ILE A 251 -8.63 -1.14 -1.13
C ILE A 251 -8.18 -1.38 0.31
N ARG A 252 -8.83 -2.30 1.03
CA ARG A 252 -8.41 -2.69 2.37
C ARG A 252 -6.98 -3.22 2.41
N THR A 253 -6.61 -4.03 1.42
CA THR A 253 -5.25 -4.54 1.30
C THR A 253 -4.25 -3.38 1.16
N VAL A 254 -4.51 -2.42 0.29
CA VAL A 254 -3.63 -1.24 0.10
C VAL A 254 -3.50 -0.47 1.42
N THR A 255 -4.62 -0.15 2.07
CA THR A 255 -4.60 0.61 3.33
C THR A 255 -3.87 -0.14 4.45
N ALA A 256 -4.14 -1.44 4.61
CA ALA A 256 -3.45 -2.25 5.61
C ALA A 256 -1.95 -2.33 5.34
N VAL A 257 -1.56 -2.51 4.06
CA VAL A 257 -0.16 -2.53 3.64
C VAL A 257 0.52 -1.19 3.90
N GLU A 258 -0.13 -0.05 3.62
CA GLU A 258 0.46 1.28 3.89
C GLU A 258 0.84 1.45 5.36
N ARG A 259 -0.01 1.01 6.28
CA ARG A 259 0.17 1.15 7.72
C ARG A 259 1.13 0.13 8.34
N ALA A 260 1.45 -0.96 7.62
CA ALA A 260 2.27 -2.06 8.11
C ALA A 260 3.78 -1.81 7.92
N ASP A 261 4.59 -2.44 8.78
CA ASP A 261 6.02 -2.68 8.57
C ASP A 261 6.23 -4.00 7.81
N VAL A 262 5.50 -5.04 8.22
CA VAL A 262 5.58 -6.39 7.66
C VAL A 262 4.21 -6.86 7.19
N VAL A 263 4.16 -7.46 6.02
CA VAL A 263 2.95 -7.98 5.39
C VAL A 263 3.03 -9.50 5.30
N LEU A 264 2.05 -10.18 5.90
CA LEU A 264 1.85 -11.62 5.82
C LEU A 264 0.90 -11.89 4.64
N VAL A 265 1.42 -12.36 3.53
CA VAL A 265 0.63 -12.73 2.34
C VAL A 265 0.18 -14.18 2.49
N VAL A 266 -1.10 -14.37 2.81
CA VAL A 266 -1.66 -15.70 3.08
C VAL A 266 -2.17 -16.36 1.80
N ILE A 267 -1.68 -17.55 1.51
CA ILE A 267 -2.02 -18.38 0.37
C ILE A 267 -2.67 -19.68 0.87
N ASP A 268 -3.70 -20.15 0.16
CA ASP A 268 -4.36 -21.42 0.43
C ASP A 268 -3.59 -22.58 -0.24
N ALA A 269 -2.97 -23.43 0.55
CA ALA A 269 -2.19 -24.56 0.05
C ALA A 269 -3.01 -25.52 -0.83
N THR A 270 -4.32 -25.63 -0.61
CA THR A 270 -5.19 -26.55 -1.38
C THR A 270 -5.53 -26.03 -2.78
N GLN A 271 -5.34 -24.73 -3.02
CA GLN A 271 -5.64 -24.10 -4.32
C GLN A 271 -4.38 -23.81 -5.14
N GLY A 272 -3.20 -23.93 -4.53
CA GLY A 272 -1.95 -23.45 -5.14
C GLY A 272 -1.83 -21.94 -5.19
N VAL A 273 -0.79 -21.44 -5.84
CA VAL A 273 -0.53 -20.00 -5.99
C VAL A 273 -1.21 -19.49 -7.26
N THR A 274 -1.97 -18.41 -7.14
CA THR A 274 -2.76 -17.85 -8.25
C THR A 274 -2.30 -16.45 -8.62
N GLU A 275 -2.75 -15.95 -9.79
CA GLU A 275 -2.50 -14.56 -10.20
C GLU A 275 -3.05 -13.53 -9.21
N GLN A 276 -4.16 -13.83 -8.54
CA GLN A 276 -4.73 -12.96 -7.52
C GLN A 276 -3.83 -12.88 -6.27
N ASP A 277 -3.16 -13.97 -5.90
CA ASP A 277 -2.16 -13.95 -4.83
C ASP A 277 -0.95 -13.09 -5.25
N ALA A 278 -0.54 -13.17 -6.52
CA ALA A 278 0.53 -12.33 -7.07
C ALA A 278 0.17 -10.84 -7.05
N LYS A 279 -1.08 -10.47 -7.37
CA LYS A 279 -1.55 -9.07 -7.28
C LYS A 279 -1.47 -8.54 -5.85
N VAL A 280 -1.95 -9.30 -4.87
CA VAL A 280 -1.89 -8.93 -3.46
C VAL A 280 -0.44 -8.81 -2.96
N ALA A 281 0.41 -9.75 -3.32
CA ALA A 281 1.84 -9.72 -3.00
C ALA A 281 2.55 -8.54 -3.68
N GLY A 282 2.15 -8.21 -4.92
CA GLY A 282 2.67 -7.07 -5.68
C GLY A 282 2.46 -5.74 -4.98
N ILE A 283 1.29 -5.51 -4.35
CA ILE A 283 1.01 -4.31 -3.57
C ILE A 283 2.04 -4.15 -2.45
N ALA A 284 2.33 -5.20 -1.69
CA ALA A 284 3.31 -5.15 -0.61
C ALA A 284 4.74 -4.89 -1.13
N HIS A 285 5.09 -5.47 -2.27
CA HIS A 285 6.37 -5.27 -2.94
C HIS A 285 6.57 -3.82 -3.40
N GLU A 286 5.60 -3.26 -4.09
CA GLU A 286 5.64 -1.88 -4.59
C GLU A 286 5.77 -0.86 -3.47
N ARG A 287 5.09 -1.11 -2.34
CA ARG A 287 5.16 -0.27 -1.14
C ARG A 287 6.45 -0.46 -0.33
N GLY A 288 7.31 -1.37 -0.74
CA GLY A 288 8.61 -1.60 -0.09
C GLY A 288 8.50 -2.18 1.32
N LYS A 289 7.41 -2.87 1.61
CA LYS A 289 7.19 -3.48 2.94
C LYS A 289 8.00 -4.77 3.11
N GLY A 290 8.19 -5.18 4.36
CA GLY A 290 8.66 -6.55 4.66
C GLY A 290 7.59 -7.55 4.24
N VAL A 291 7.97 -8.67 3.65
CA VAL A 291 7.01 -9.65 3.14
C VAL A 291 7.36 -11.06 3.58
N ILE A 292 6.35 -11.74 4.13
CA ILE A 292 6.39 -13.16 4.45
C ILE A 292 5.23 -13.84 3.72
N ILE A 293 5.51 -14.86 2.94
CA ILE A 293 4.52 -15.70 2.29
C ILE A 293 4.09 -16.79 3.27
N VAL A 294 2.81 -16.79 3.64
CA VAL A 294 2.23 -17.73 4.61
C VAL A 294 1.35 -18.72 3.86
N VAL A 295 1.86 -19.93 3.63
CA VAL A 295 1.12 -21.02 3.00
C VAL A 295 0.30 -21.72 4.09
N ASN A 296 -0.99 -21.37 4.15
CA ASN A 296 -1.94 -21.90 5.15
C ASN A 296 -2.69 -23.13 4.64
N LYS A 297 -3.38 -23.83 5.54
CA LYS A 297 -4.07 -25.11 5.32
C LYS A 297 -3.10 -26.23 4.93
N TRP A 298 -1.86 -26.15 5.41
CA TRP A 298 -0.83 -27.14 5.12
C TRP A 298 -1.16 -28.52 5.65
N ASP A 299 -2.08 -28.63 6.63
CA ASP A 299 -2.62 -29.89 7.15
C ASP A 299 -3.51 -30.62 6.17
N ALA A 300 -4.16 -29.90 5.23
CA ALA A 300 -5.10 -30.45 4.27
C ALA A 300 -4.46 -31.04 2.99
N ILE A 301 -3.13 -30.95 2.86
CA ILE A 301 -2.40 -31.46 1.70
C ILE A 301 -1.81 -32.82 1.98
N GLU A 302 -1.94 -33.74 1.03
CA GLU A 302 -1.16 -34.98 1.02
C GLU A 302 0.32 -34.67 0.78
N LYS A 303 1.18 -35.21 1.65
CA LYS A 303 2.60 -34.89 1.68
C LYS A 303 3.46 -36.08 1.38
N ASN A 304 4.43 -35.86 0.51
CA ASN A 304 5.57 -36.74 0.30
C ASN A 304 6.88 -35.94 0.47
N ASP A 305 8.02 -36.57 0.33
CA ASP A 305 9.33 -35.96 0.54
C ASP A 305 9.64 -34.80 -0.40
N LYS A 306 8.90 -34.66 -1.52
CA LYS A 306 9.10 -33.63 -2.54
C LYS A 306 8.08 -32.49 -2.47
N THR A 307 6.92 -32.70 -1.84
CA THR A 307 5.78 -31.78 -1.82
C THR A 307 6.17 -30.35 -1.43
N MET A 308 6.97 -30.22 -0.37
CA MET A 308 7.38 -28.90 0.12
C MET A 308 8.25 -28.17 -0.91
N ARG A 309 9.19 -28.86 -1.54
CA ARG A 309 10.10 -28.30 -2.55
C ARG A 309 9.35 -27.95 -3.85
N GLU A 310 8.42 -28.80 -4.26
CA GLU A 310 7.60 -28.55 -5.46
C GLU A 310 6.72 -27.31 -5.26
N TYR A 311 6.10 -27.19 -4.08
CA TYR A 311 5.29 -26.03 -3.73
C TYR A 311 6.13 -24.74 -3.64
N GLU A 312 7.31 -24.80 -3.03
CA GLU A 312 8.24 -23.68 -3.00
C GLU A 312 8.64 -23.21 -4.41
N ASN A 313 8.96 -24.13 -5.30
CA ASN A 313 9.28 -23.84 -6.69
C ASN A 313 8.12 -23.15 -7.40
N GLU A 314 6.88 -23.57 -7.15
CA GLU A 314 5.68 -22.95 -7.72
C GLU A 314 5.50 -21.52 -7.18
N VAL A 315 5.61 -21.31 -5.87
CA VAL A 315 5.56 -19.98 -5.25
C VAL A 315 6.64 -19.08 -5.86
N ARG A 316 7.88 -19.55 -5.97
CA ARG A 316 8.99 -18.77 -6.54
C ARG A 316 8.78 -18.46 -8.02
N ARG A 317 8.13 -19.35 -8.77
CA ARG A 317 7.81 -19.13 -10.19
C ARG A 317 6.75 -18.04 -10.35
N VAL A 318 5.66 -18.09 -9.60
CA VAL A 318 4.55 -17.12 -9.69
C VAL A 318 4.95 -15.78 -9.10
N LEU A 319 5.67 -15.77 -7.97
CA LEU A 319 6.14 -14.56 -7.27
C LEU A 319 7.61 -14.26 -7.60
N SER A 320 8.01 -14.45 -8.86
CA SER A 320 9.41 -14.26 -9.31
C SER A 320 9.96 -12.83 -9.14
N PHE A 321 9.07 -11.84 -8.99
CA PHE A 321 9.43 -10.45 -8.73
C PHE A 321 9.86 -10.18 -7.27
N MET A 322 9.60 -11.12 -6.34
CA MET A 322 10.00 -11.01 -4.93
C MET A 322 10.76 -12.25 -4.41
N PRO A 323 11.94 -12.53 -4.98
CA PRO A 323 12.73 -13.71 -4.58
C PRO A 323 13.22 -13.63 -3.14
N TYR A 324 13.21 -12.44 -2.53
CA TYR A 324 13.62 -12.17 -1.17
C TYR A 324 12.60 -12.58 -0.11
N ALA A 325 11.33 -12.75 -0.49
CA ALA A 325 10.27 -13.07 0.46
C ALA A 325 10.48 -14.46 1.05
N GLU A 326 10.42 -14.56 2.39
CA GLU A 326 10.51 -15.83 3.09
C GLU A 326 9.17 -16.56 3.02
N ILE A 327 9.23 -17.89 2.96
CA ILE A 327 8.03 -18.75 2.85
C ILE A 327 7.90 -19.57 4.11
N MET A 328 6.70 -19.55 4.71
CA MET A 328 6.37 -20.43 5.83
C MET A 328 5.09 -21.24 5.55
N TYR A 329 5.06 -22.45 6.09
CA TYR A 329 3.96 -23.38 5.93
C TYR A 329 3.27 -23.57 7.28
N VAL A 330 1.99 -23.21 7.37
CA VAL A 330 1.23 -23.21 8.62
C VAL A 330 -0.11 -23.93 8.50
N SER A 331 -0.69 -24.26 9.64
CA SER A 331 -2.10 -24.66 9.74
C SER A 331 -2.78 -23.82 10.81
N ALA A 332 -3.73 -23.00 10.40
CA ALA A 332 -4.56 -22.23 11.33
C ALA A 332 -5.49 -23.13 12.17
N VAL A 333 -5.81 -24.33 11.69
CA VAL A 333 -6.68 -25.29 12.38
C VAL A 333 -5.92 -25.96 13.53
N THR A 334 -4.75 -26.51 13.23
CA THR A 334 -3.94 -27.24 14.21
C THR A 334 -3.05 -26.34 15.07
N GLY A 335 -2.79 -25.10 14.66
CA GLY A 335 -1.82 -24.20 15.28
C GLY A 335 -0.38 -24.43 14.84
N GLN A 336 -0.15 -25.40 13.93
CA GLN A 336 1.20 -25.81 13.53
C GLN A 336 1.99 -24.64 12.97
N ARG A 337 3.17 -24.37 13.57
CA ARG A 337 4.15 -23.34 13.19
C ARG A 337 3.68 -21.88 13.32
N LEU A 338 2.49 -21.61 13.86
CA LEU A 338 2.03 -20.22 14.06
C LEU A 338 2.94 -19.43 15.03
N PRO A 339 3.44 -19.97 16.14
CA PRO A 339 4.36 -19.22 17.01
C PRO A 339 5.65 -18.79 16.31
N LYS A 340 6.18 -19.58 15.36
CA LYS A 340 7.36 -19.22 14.57
C LYS A 340 7.16 -18.03 13.63
N MET A 341 5.91 -17.59 13.44
CA MET A 341 5.59 -16.40 12.65
C MET A 341 6.18 -15.14 13.28
N PHE A 342 6.18 -15.05 14.61
CA PHE A 342 6.76 -13.90 15.32
C PHE A 342 8.27 -13.83 15.16
N ASP A 343 8.97 -14.97 15.23
CA ASP A 343 10.43 -15.03 14.98
C ASP A 343 10.76 -14.53 13.56
N MET A 344 9.92 -14.90 12.59
CA MET A 344 10.10 -14.49 11.19
C MET A 344 9.78 -13.02 10.98
N ILE A 345 8.75 -12.48 11.65
CA ILE A 345 8.43 -11.04 11.64
C ILE A 345 9.63 -10.25 12.19
N ASP A 346 10.18 -10.67 13.32
CA ASP A 346 11.32 -10.01 13.94
C ASP A 346 12.55 -10.02 13.03
N MET A 347 12.87 -11.16 12.44
CA MET A 347 13.95 -11.28 11.46
C MET A 347 13.78 -10.32 10.27
N VAL A 348 12.56 -10.20 9.74
CA VAL A 348 12.28 -9.29 8.62
C VAL A 348 12.46 -7.83 9.04
N ILE A 349 12.02 -7.44 10.24
CA ILE A 349 12.18 -6.09 10.77
C ILE A 349 13.66 -5.76 11.00
N GLU A 350 14.42 -6.68 11.57
CA GLU A 350 15.86 -6.52 11.74
C GLU A 350 16.55 -6.29 10.39
N ASN A 351 16.19 -7.07 9.37
CA ASN A 351 16.71 -6.88 8.01
C ASN A 351 16.29 -5.54 7.39
N GLN A 352 15.06 -5.06 7.64
CA GLN A 352 14.60 -3.77 7.14
C GLN A 352 15.34 -2.59 7.78
N THR A 353 15.74 -2.73 9.03
CA THR A 353 16.41 -1.66 9.78
C THR A 353 17.94 -1.75 9.71
N LEU A 354 18.47 -2.80 9.08
CA LEU A 354 19.90 -3.00 8.94
C LEU A 354 20.56 -1.82 8.22
N ARG A 355 21.55 -1.22 8.86
CA ARG A 355 22.40 -0.20 8.27
C ARG A 355 23.77 -0.77 7.97
N VAL A 356 24.18 -0.65 6.69
CA VAL A 356 25.49 -1.08 6.22
C VAL A 356 26.41 0.13 6.09
N ALA A 357 27.60 0.04 6.63
CA ALA A 357 28.59 1.11 6.53
C ALA A 357 29.00 1.33 5.06
N THR A 358 29.12 2.59 4.65
CA THR A 358 29.49 2.98 3.27
C THR A 358 30.79 2.34 2.80
N GLY A 359 31.79 2.18 3.67
CA GLY A 359 33.05 1.52 3.35
C GLY A 359 32.86 0.08 2.89
N VAL A 360 32.11 -0.72 3.69
CA VAL A 360 31.83 -2.13 3.41
C VAL A 360 30.98 -2.28 2.12
N LEU A 361 30.00 -1.39 1.90
CA LEU A 361 29.24 -1.37 0.65
C LEU A 361 30.13 -1.16 -0.58
N ASN A 362 31.14 -0.29 -0.46
CA ASN A 362 32.03 0.01 -1.58
C ASN A 362 33.08 -1.09 -1.81
N GLU A 363 33.48 -1.84 -0.78
CA GLU A 363 34.31 -3.04 -0.94
C GLU A 363 33.56 -4.08 -1.79
N ILE A 364 32.28 -4.38 -1.44
CA ILE A 364 31.43 -5.31 -2.20
C ILE A 364 31.19 -4.81 -3.63
N LEU A 365 30.99 -3.51 -3.79
CA LEU A 365 30.82 -2.89 -5.10
C LEU A 365 32.08 -3.06 -5.98
N MET A 366 33.25 -2.89 -5.40
CA MET A 366 34.55 -3.11 -6.10
C MET A 366 34.70 -4.58 -6.51
N GLU A 367 34.43 -5.52 -5.63
CA GLU A 367 34.46 -6.95 -5.95
C GLU A 367 33.46 -7.30 -7.05
N ALA A 368 32.20 -6.82 -6.93
CA ALA A 368 31.16 -7.07 -7.92
C ALA A 368 31.54 -6.53 -9.30
N THR A 369 32.08 -5.30 -9.37
CA THR A 369 32.50 -4.68 -10.65
C THR A 369 33.73 -5.35 -11.23
N ALA A 370 34.63 -5.94 -10.42
CA ALA A 370 35.73 -6.74 -10.85
C ALA A 370 35.31 -8.10 -11.43
N MET A 371 34.32 -8.76 -10.80
CA MET A 371 33.79 -10.05 -11.27
C MET A 371 33.00 -9.90 -12.57
N GLN A 372 32.10 -8.91 -12.62
CA GLN A 372 31.32 -8.60 -13.82
C GLN A 372 31.47 -7.13 -14.18
N GLN A 373 32.17 -6.89 -15.27
CA GLN A 373 32.43 -5.52 -15.72
C GLN A 373 31.12 -4.77 -16.02
N PRO A 374 31.06 -3.47 -15.65
CA PRO A 374 29.93 -2.63 -15.99
C PRO A 374 29.68 -2.54 -17.50
N PRO A 375 28.42 -2.40 -17.94
CA PRO A 375 28.06 -2.36 -19.34
C PRO A 375 28.66 -1.16 -20.08
N SER A 376 28.81 -1.30 -21.38
CA SER A 376 29.25 -0.22 -22.28
C SER A 376 28.30 -0.14 -23.48
N ASP A 377 28.02 1.08 -23.96
CA ASP A 377 27.26 1.34 -25.18
C ASP A 377 27.88 2.49 -25.97
N LYS A 378 27.98 2.31 -27.30
CA LYS A 378 28.52 3.33 -28.25
C LYS A 378 29.83 3.96 -27.81
N GLY A 379 30.76 3.16 -27.30
CA GLY A 379 32.08 3.63 -26.86
C GLY A 379 32.08 4.29 -25.46
N LYS A 380 30.96 4.47 -24.84
CA LYS A 380 30.88 4.94 -23.45
C LYS A 380 30.74 3.75 -22.51
N ARG A 381 31.56 3.72 -21.46
CA ARG A 381 31.54 2.68 -20.44
C ARG A 381 30.92 3.22 -19.17
N LEU A 382 30.02 2.44 -18.53
CA LEU A 382 29.48 2.75 -17.21
C LEU A 382 30.64 2.71 -16.20
N LYS A 383 30.82 3.82 -15.47
CA LYS A 383 31.74 3.92 -14.32
C LYS A 383 30.87 4.15 -13.09
N ILE A 384 31.00 3.27 -12.12
CA ILE A 384 30.35 3.40 -10.81
C ILE A 384 31.37 3.95 -9.85
N TYR A 385 31.09 5.10 -9.24
CA TYR A 385 32.03 5.80 -8.36
C TYR A 385 31.95 5.26 -6.94
N TYR A 386 30.75 5.19 -6.39
CA TYR A 386 30.47 4.65 -5.06
C TYR A 386 28.97 4.43 -4.86
N MET A 387 28.65 3.73 -3.78
CA MET A 387 27.29 3.48 -3.32
C MET A 387 27.16 3.81 -1.84
N THR A 388 26.01 4.33 -1.43
CA THR A 388 25.68 4.60 -0.03
C THR A 388 24.26 4.21 0.30
N GLN A 389 24.01 3.76 1.52
CA GLN A 389 22.65 3.53 2.03
C GLN A 389 22.10 4.85 2.58
N VAL A 390 20.96 5.29 2.06
CA VAL A 390 20.33 6.57 2.42
C VAL A 390 19.12 6.41 3.32
N ALA A 391 18.46 5.25 3.31
CA ALA A 391 17.29 4.99 4.14
C ALA A 391 17.19 3.52 4.56
N VAL A 392 16.36 3.29 5.57
CA VAL A 392 15.87 1.98 6.03
C VAL A 392 14.35 1.94 5.89
N LYS A 393 13.73 0.75 5.94
CA LYS A 393 12.26 0.55 5.85
C LYS A 393 11.60 1.17 4.60
N PRO A 394 11.99 0.79 3.35
CA PRO A 394 12.92 -0.28 2.99
C PRO A 394 14.36 0.21 2.89
N PRO A 395 15.34 -0.69 2.99
CA PRO A 395 16.74 -0.37 2.75
C PRO A 395 16.92 0.21 1.35
N SER A 396 17.42 1.45 1.29
CA SER A 396 17.50 2.23 0.05
C SER A 396 18.92 2.69 -0.19
N PHE A 397 19.40 2.49 -1.40
CA PHE A 397 20.78 2.73 -1.81
C PHE A 397 20.82 3.73 -2.95
N VAL A 398 21.79 4.64 -2.92
CA VAL A 398 22.12 5.53 -4.02
C VAL A 398 23.43 5.08 -4.64
N ILE A 399 23.42 4.83 -5.95
CA ILE A 399 24.57 4.49 -6.76
C ILE A 399 24.95 5.70 -7.59
N PHE A 400 26.17 6.19 -7.44
CA PHE A 400 26.68 7.33 -8.20
C PHE A 400 27.49 6.85 -9.39
N VAL A 401 27.07 7.28 -10.58
CA VAL A 401 27.61 6.85 -11.87
C VAL A 401 27.98 8.04 -12.75
N ASN A 402 28.74 7.77 -13.84
CA ASN A 402 29.02 8.78 -14.87
C ASN A 402 27.85 8.99 -15.85
N TYR A 403 27.15 7.91 -16.24
CA TYR A 403 26.02 7.94 -17.19
C TYR A 403 24.89 7.07 -16.66
N LYS A 404 23.76 7.68 -16.29
CA LYS A 404 22.60 6.98 -15.72
C LYS A 404 21.96 6.00 -16.72
N GLU A 405 21.91 6.36 -17.99
CA GLU A 405 21.33 5.58 -19.07
C GLU A 405 22.05 4.24 -19.32
N LEU A 406 23.33 4.13 -18.91
CA LEU A 406 24.09 2.88 -19.02
C LEU A 406 23.82 1.89 -17.88
N MET A 407 23.17 2.32 -16.81
CA MET A 407 22.77 1.43 -15.71
C MET A 407 21.53 0.65 -16.11
N HIS A 408 21.72 -0.41 -16.90
CA HIS A 408 20.63 -1.32 -17.29
C HIS A 408 20.09 -2.09 -16.08
N PHE A 409 18.80 -2.42 -16.13
CA PHE A 409 18.12 -3.18 -15.08
C PHE A 409 18.82 -4.50 -14.71
N SER A 410 19.35 -5.22 -15.70
CA SER A 410 20.07 -6.47 -15.46
C SER A 410 21.33 -6.30 -14.59
N TYR A 411 22.06 -5.21 -14.79
CA TYR A 411 23.25 -4.91 -13.99
C TYR A 411 22.89 -4.42 -12.58
N GLN A 412 21.84 -3.62 -12.46
CA GLN A 412 21.31 -3.23 -11.16
C GLN A 412 20.88 -4.47 -10.35
N ARG A 413 20.18 -5.43 -11.00
CA ARG A 413 19.77 -6.68 -10.36
C ARG A 413 20.97 -7.55 -9.95
N TYR A 414 22.05 -7.55 -10.75
CA TYR A 414 23.27 -8.22 -10.37
C TYR A 414 23.88 -7.61 -9.10
N LEU A 415 23.96 -6.29 -8.99
CA LEU A 415 24.45 -5.61 -7.79
C LEU A 415 23.54 -5.87 -6.58
N GLU A 416 22.22 -5.87 -6.77
CA GLU A 416 21.27 -6.24 -5.72
C GLU A 416 21.55 -7.64 -5.19
N ASN A 417 21.74 -8.62 -6.08
CA ASN A 417 22.04 -9.99 -5.67
C ASN A 417 23.34 -10.06 -4.86
N LYS A 418 24.39 -9.33 -5.25
CA LYS A 418 25.65 -9.28 -4.50
C LYS A 418 25.48 -8.70 -3.09
N ILE A 419 24.68 -7.66 -2.96
CA ILE A 419 24.34 -7.09 -1.64
C ILE A 419 23.57 -8.10 -0.80
N ARG A 420 22.60 -8.81 -1.39
CA ARG A 420 21.84 -9.86 -0.68
C ARG A 420 22.69 -11.05 -0.27
N GLU A 421 23.63 -11.47 -1.13
CA GLU A 421 24.59 -12.52 -0.81
C GLU A 421 25.45 -12.16 0.42
N SER A 422 25.83 -10.89 0.54
CA SER A 422 26.73 -10.42 1.61
C SER A 422 26.00 -10.10 2.92
N PHE A 423 24.79 -9.54 2.88
CA PHE A 423 24.07 -9.04 4.07
C PHE A 423 22.75 -9.74 4.36
N GLY A 424 22.29 -10.61 3.47
CA GLY A 424 21.00 -11.31 3.60
C GLY A 424 19.83 -10.45 3.11
N PHE A 425 19.36 -9.48 3.89
CA PHE A 425 18.16 -8.70 3.62
C PHE A 425 16.92 -9.56 3.29
N LYS A 426 16.78 -10.68 4.00
CA LYS A 426 15.65 -11.62 3.84
C LYS A 426 14.35 -10.94 4.22
N GLY A 427 13.29 -11.22 3.46
CA GLY A 427 11.97 -10.71 3.71
C GLY A 427 11.77 -9.23 3.36
N THR A 428 12.78 -8.49 2.91
CA THR A 428 12.66 -7.06 2.57
C THR A 428 13.12 -6.74 1.16
N SER A 429 12.40 -5.85 0.48
CA SER A 429 12.81 -5.30 -0.82
C SER A 429 13.97 -4.33 -0.64
N LEU A 430 14.79 -4.17 -1.67
CA LEU A 430 15.84 -3.16 -1.73
C LEU A 430 15.49 -2.13 -2.81
N LYS A 431 15.64 -0.84 -2.49
CA LYS A 431 15.46 0.25 -3.46
C LYS A 431 16.81 0.80 -3.90
N PHE A 432 16.98 0.96 -5.22
CA PHE A 432 18.20 1.52 -5.80
C PHE A 432 17.87 2.77 -6.60
N PHE A 433 18.56 3.85 -6.28
CA PHE A 433 18.48 5.12 -6.99
C PHE A 433 19.82 5.36 -7.69
N VAL A 434 19.78 5.60 -8.99
CA VAL A 434 20.97 5.90 -9.77
C VAL A 434 21.06 7.41 -9.97
N ARG A 435 22.19 8.01 -9.57
CA ARG A 435 22.46 9.45 -9.72
C ARG A 435 23.72 9.66 -10.55
N GLU A 436 23.69 10.60 -11.48
CA GLU A 436 24.88 11.04 -12.19
C GLU A 436 25.70 11.98 -11.32
N ARG A 437 26.99 11.73 -11.32
CA ARG A 437 27.99 12.66 -10.81
C ARG A 437 28.73 13.24 -12.01
N LYS A 438 28.51 14.52 -12.33
CA LYS A 438 29.35 15.23 -13.31
C LYS A 438 30.78 15.29 -12.76
N GLU A 439 31.77 14.81 -13.53
CA GLU A 439 33.17 15.12 -13.22
C GLU A 439 33.29 16.64 -13.23
N ARG A 440 33.75 17.22 -12.13
CA ARG A 440 34.19 18.62 -12.17
C ARG A 440 35.39 18.64 -13.11
N ASP A 441 35.24 19.30 -14.24
CA ASP A 441 36.38 19.67 -15.07
C ASP A 441 37.36 20.43 -14.17
N ASN A 442 38.51 19.81 -13.89
CA ASN A 442 39.63 20.47 -13.24
C ASN A 442 40.39 21.28 -14.28
#